data_e9e4053523d9a2c51872e899379c5bb8
#
_entry.id   e9e4053523d9a2c51872e899379c5bb8
#
_cell.length_a   1.000
_cell.length_b   1.000
_cell.length_c   1.000
_cell.angle_alpha   90.00
_cell.angle_beta   90.00
_cell.angle_gamma   90.00
#
_symmetry.space_group_name_H-M   'P 1'
#
loop_
_entity.id
_entity.type
_entity.pdbx_description
1 polymer ?
#
loop_
_entity_poly.entity_id
_entity_poly.type
_entity_poly.pdbx_seq_one_letter_code
_entity_poly.pdbx_strand_id
1 'polypeptide(L)'
;MQYVFLSHDVDWRKQGPSSEHILDRKDRFDLELFNKTPIEKMYYNFPEFIEIEEKFNTKSTFFFRTIYENGSIFDYENEIKLLNKGGWEIGLHLDPSSVDSIEKIAKEKNIIEEISHSKIKGNRVHFLKTNEQLQEKLNKLDFVYDSSIKKSKNDYKEDIGYYIKNEII
;
A
#
# COMPACT_ATOMS: atom_id res chain seq x y z
N MET A 1 4.57 -16.71 -20.38
CA MET A 1 3.37 -16.03 -19.84
C MET A 1 3.88 -14.80 -19.10
N GLN A 2 3.29 -13.63 -19.28
CA GLN A 2 3.69 -12.42 -18.60
C GLN A 2 2.64 -12.07 -17.53
N TYR A 3 3.08 -11.77 -16.32
CA TYR A 3 2.22 -11.34 -15.22
C TYR A 3 2.46 -9.84 -14.97
N VAL A 4 1.41 -9.11 -14.68
CA VAL A 4 1.46 -7.71 -14.26
C VAL A 4 0.82 -7.62 -12.88
N PHE A 5 1.55 -7.07 -11.93
CA PHE A 5 1.07 -6.81 -10.57
C PHE A 5 0.78 -5.32 -10.43
N LEU A 6 -0.45 -5.00 -10.11
CA LEU A 6 -0.88 -3.64 -9.84
C LEU A 6 -0.99 -3.41 -8.34
N SER A 7 -0.53 -2.27 -7.86
CA SER A 7 -0.64 -1.94 -6.44
C SER A 7 -0.70 -0.44 -6.20
N HIS A 8 -1.34 -0.05 -5.11
CA HIS A 8 -1.48 1.33 -4.65
C HIS A 8 -1.02 1.44 -3.19
N ASP A 9 -0.16 2.40 -2.89
CA ASP A 9 0.24 2.73 -1.53
C ASP A 9 -0.66 3.84 -0.99
N VAL A 10 -1.34 3.59 0.13
CA VAL A 10 -2.20 4.57 0.80
C VAL A 10 -1.37 5.28 1.87
N ASP A 11 -0.58 6.26 1.42
CA ASP A 11 0.43 6.95 2.22
C ASP A 11 -0.12 8.00 3.16
N TRP A 12 -1.22 8.65 2.79
CA TRP A 12 -1.79 9.77 3.50
C TRP A 12 -3.05 9.38 4.27
N ARG A 13 -3.32 10.12 5.37
CA ARG A 13 -4.64 10.07 6.01
C ARG A 13 -5.75 10.40 5.01
N LYS A 14 -6.97 10.02 5.28
CA LYS A 14 -8.11 10.17 4.35
C LYS A 14 -8.34 11.62 3.88
N GLN A 15 -8.06 12.59 4.75
CA GLN A 15 -8.17 14.02 4.43
C GLN A 15 -6.98 14.52 3.56
N GLY A 16 -6.02 13.65 3.26
CA GLY A 16 -4.82 14.00 2.51
C GLY A 16 -3.81 14.86 3.30
N PRO A 17 -2.74 15.30 2.66
CA PRO A 17 -1.78 16.25 3.21
C PRO A 17 -2.38 17.66 3.34
N SER A 18 -1.64 18.58 3.96
CA SER A 18 -2.02 19.99 4.00
C SER A 18 -2.06 20.61 2.61
N SER A 19 -2.89 21.63 2.43
CA SER A 19 -2.95 22.39 1.17
C SER A 19 -1.60 22.98 0.78
N GLU A 20 -0.80 23.41 1.74
CA GLU A 20 0.58 23.90 1.53
C GLU A 20 1.45 22.81 0.89
N HIS A 21 1.42 21.58 1.45
CA HIS A 21 2.16 20.45 0.90
C HIS A 21 1.76 20.14 -0.56
N ILE A 22 0.49 20.27 -0.89
CA ILE A 22 -0.01 20.05 -2.26
C ILE A 22 0.49 21.16 -3.19
N LEU A 23 0.38 22.41 -2.78
CA LEU A 23 0.80 23.56 -3.56
C LEU A 23 2.31 23.58 -3.84
N ASP A 24 3.12 23.15 -2.87
CA ASP A 24 4.58 23.01 -3.03
C ASP A 24 4.98 21.95 -4.07
N ARG A 25 4.06 21.08 -4.44
CA ARG A 25 4.26 19.97 -5.38
C ARG A 25 3.36 20.04 -6.61
N LYS A 26 2.80 21.20 -6.89
CA LYS A 26 1.87 21.41 -8.02
C LYS A 26 2.43 20.97 -9.36
N ASP A 27 3.74 21.03 -9.53
CA ASP A 27 4.47 20.58 -10.72
C ASP A 27 4.40 19.06 -10.98
N ARG A 28 3.95 18.28 -9.98
CA ARG A 28 3.75 16.83 -10.09
C ARG A 28 2.38 16.43 -10.60
N PHE A 29 1.47 17.39 -10.73
CA PHE A 29 0.11 17.16 -11.19
C PHE A 29 -0.04 17.65 -12.64
N ASP A 30 -0.92 17.02 -13.38
CA ASP A 30 -1.41 17.59 -14.62
C ASP A 30 -2.08 18.94 -14.35
N LEU A 31 -1.71 19.96 -15.13
CA LEU A 31 -2.15 21.34 -14.88
C LEU A 31 -3.68 21.49 -15.02
N GLU A 32 -4.29 20.81 -15.97
CA GLU A 32 -5.73 20.85 -16.19
C GLU A 32 -6.46 20.18 -15.01
N LEU A 33 -5.98 19.01 -14.59
CA LEU A 33 -6.51 18.29 -13.44
C LEU A 33 -6.36 19.12 -12.16
N PHE A 34 -5.19 19.73 -11.94
CA PHE A 34 -4.92 20.55 -10.77
C PHE A 34 -5.89 21.74 -10.66
N ASN A 35 -6.17 22.41 -11.78
CA ASN A 35 -7.07 23.57 -11.81
C ASN A 35 -8.57 23.20 -11.66
N LYS A 36 -8.95 21.96 -11.97
CA LYS A 36 -10.34 21.48 -11.91
C LYS A 36 -10.69 20.72 -10.63
N THR A 37 -9.69 20.22 -9.92
CA THR A 37 -9.89 19.39 -8.74
C THR A 37 -9.74 20.21 -7.45
N PRO A 38 -10.72 20.18 -6.53
CA PRO A 38 -10.53 20.77 -5.21
C PRO A 38 -9.30 20.19 -4.51
N ILE A 39 -8.48 21.05 -3.88
CA ILE A 39 -7.21 20.65 -3.27
C ILE A 39 -7.38 19.50 -2.27
N GLU A 40 -8.44 19.53 -1.47
CA GLU A 40 -8.77 18.50 -0.49
C GLU A 40 -9.12 17.13 -1.08
N LYS A 41 -9.38 17.07 -2.40
CA LYS A 41 -9.68 15.83 -3.13
C LYS A 41 -8.50 15.30 -3.96
N MET A 42 -7.39 16.02 -4.01
CA MET A 42 -6.25 15.66 -4.86
C MET A 42 -5.61 14.30 -4.51
N TYR A 43 -5.78 13.83 -3.26
CA TYR A 43 -5.22 12.58 -2.75
C TYR A 43 -6.27 11.53 -2.41
N TYR A 44 -7.54 11.79 -2.70
CA TYR A 44 -8.60 10.82 -2.50
C TYR A 44 -9.23 10.47 -3.84
N ASN A 45 -8.87 9.31 -4.36
CA ASN A 45 -9.25 8.85 -5.70
C ASN A 45 -9.62 7.35 -5.76
N PHE A 46 -10.08 6.78 -4.64
CA PHE A 46 -10.54 5.39 -4.59
C PHE A 46 -11.66 5.08 -5.58
N PRO A 47 -12.71 5.93 -5.73
CA PRO A 47 -13.78 5.65 -6.67
C PRO A 47 -13.29 5.54 -8.11
N GLU A 48 -12.38 6.43 -8.52
CA GLU A 48 -11.82 6.48 -9.86
C GLU A 48 -10.95 5.25 -10.16
N PHE A 49 -10.12 4.81 -9.19
CA PHE A 49 -9.34 3.57 -9.32
C PHE A 49 -10.23 2.35 -9.44
N ILE A 50 -11.24 2.22 -8.58
CA ILE A 50 -12.20 1.11 -8.60
C ILE A 50 -12.91 1.06 -9.94
N GLU A 51 -13.43 2.19 -10.44
CA GLU A 51 -14.12 2.27 -11.74
C GLU A 51 -13.22 1.83 -12.91
N ILE A 52 -11.96 2.32 -12.94
CA ILE A 52 -11.01 1.97 -13.98
C ILE A 52 -10.69 0.47 -13.92
N GLU A 53 -10.37 -0.07 -12.75
CA GLU A 53 -9.99 -1.46 -12.60
C GLU A 53 -11.16 -2.41 -12.90
N GLU A 54 -12.38 -2.06 -12.50
CA GLU A 54 -13.58 -2.82 -12.88
C GLU A 54 -13.81 -2.83 -14.38
N LYS A 55 -13.65 -1.68 -15.04
CA LYS A 55 -13.79 -1.56 -16.49
C LYS A 55 -12.84 -2.49 -17.25
N PHE A 56 -11.64 -2.70 -16.73
CA PHE A 56 -10.64 -3.58 -17.35
C PHE A 56 -10.62 -4.99 -16.74
N ASN A 57 -11.55 -5.31 -15.85
CA ASN A 57 -11.63 -6.58 -15.13
C ASN A 57 -10.30 -6.95 -14.47
N THR A 58 -9.68 -5.97 -13.83
CA THR A 58 -8.43 -6.11 -13.08
C THR A 58 -8.66 -5.82 -11.60
N LYS A 59 -7.82 -6.36 -10.74
CA LYS A 59 -7.82 -6.08 -9.31
C LYS A 59 -6.38 -5.87 -8.86
N SER A 60 -6.13 -4.79 -8.14
CA SER A 60 -4.84 -4.47 -7.53
C SER A 60 -4.80 -4.82 -6.06
N THR A 61 -3.62 -4.67 -5.46
CA THR A 61 -3.43 -4.66 -4.01
C THR A 61 -3.39 -3.22 -3.51
N PHE A 62 -4.18 -2.91 -2.49
CA PHE A 62 -4.08 -1.65 -1.76
C PHE A 62 -3.34 -1.86 -0.45
N PHE A 63 -2.16 -1.25 -0.31
CA PHE A 63 -1.35 -1.29 0.91
C PHE A 63 -1.73 -0.11 1.81
N PHE A 64 -2.33 -0.40 2.97
CA PHE A 64 -2.74 0.61 3.95
C PHE A 64 -1.74 0.70 5.09
N ARG A 65 -1.41 1.94 5.49
CA ARG A 65 -0.70 2.22 6.74
C ARG A 65 -1.67 2.14 7.92
N THR A 66 -1.14 1.83 9.10
CA THR A 66 -1.89 1.91 10.35
C THR A 66 -1.56 3.17 11.14
N ILE A 67 -0.41 3.78 10.84
CA ILE A 67 0.12 4.98 11.49
C ILE A 67 0.12 6.13 10.47
N TYR A 68 -0.75 7.12 10.70
CA TYR A 68 -0.83 8.35 9.91
C TYR A 68 -0.55 9.56 10.78
N GLU A 69 0.10 10.57 10.23
CA GLU A 69 0.21 11.87 10.89
C GLU A 69 -1.17 12.54 10.96
N ASN A 70 -1.64 12.81 12.18
CA ASN A 70 -2.93 13.47 12.44
C ASN A 70 -4.14 12.77 11.79
N GLY A 71 -4.14 11.44 11.70
CA GLY A 71 -5.21 10.63 11.14
C GLY A 71 -5.24 9.22 11.70
N SER A 72 -6.25 8.47 11.34
CA SER A 72 -6.45 7.09 11.76
C SER A 72 -6.74 6.19 10.57
N ILE A 73 -6.24 4.94 10.61
CA ILE A 73 -6.64 3.90 9.65
C ILE A 73 -8.16 3.67 9.66
N PHE A 74 -8.82 3.87 10.79
CA PHE A 74 -10.29 3.72 10.92
C PHE A 74 -11.07 4.74 10.07
N ASP A 75 -10.44 5.85 9.67
CA ASP A 75 -11.05 6.78 8.71
C ASP A 75 -11.28 6.12 7.34
N TYR A 76 -10.53 5.07 7.01
CA TYR A 76 -10.63 4.27 5.79
C TYR A 76 -11.47 2.99 5.91
N GLU A 77 -12.16 2.79 7.03
CA GLU A 77 -12.91 1.55 7.29
C GLU A 77 -13.88 1.20 6.17
N ASN A 78 -14.59 2.19 5.64
CA ASN A 78 -15.55 1.99 4.55
C ASN A 78 -14.87 1.59 3.25
N GLU A 79 -13.75 2.23 2.89
CA GLU A 79 -12.97 1.93 1.70
C GLU A 79 -12.34 0.54 1.78
N ILE A 80 -11.75 0.19 2.92
CA ILE A 80 -11.17 -1.13 3.16
C ILE A 80 -12.23 -2.23 3.01
N LYS A 81 -13.40 -2.06 3.62
CA LYS A 81 -14.51 -3.01 3.51
C LYS A 81 -15.05 -3.13 2.08
N LEU A 82 -15.18 -1.99 1.39
CA LEU A 82 -15.64 -1.95 -0.01
C LEU A 82 -14.66 -2.69 -0.93
N LEU A 83 -13.38 -2.39 -0.82
CA LEU A 83 -12.32 -3.03 -1.60
C LEU A 83 -12.31 -4.55 -1.34
N ASN A 84 -12.27 -4.96 -0.07
CA ASN A 84 -12.25 -6.39 0.28
C ASN A 84 -13.49 -7.13 -0.27
N LYS A 85 -14.68 -6.55 -0.10
CA LYS A 85 -15.94 -7.10 -0.65
C LYS A 85 -15.92 -7.20 -2.17
N GLY A 86 -15.29 -6.26 -2.85
CA GLY A 86 -15.15 -6.21 -4.31
C GLY A 86 -14.06 -7.12 -4.87
N GLY A 87 -13.27 -7.80 -4.00
CA GLY A 87 -12.23 -8.73 -4.41
C GLY A 87 -10.86 -8.11 -4.67
N TRP A 88 -10.64 -6.87 -4.25
CA TRP A 88 -9.30 -6.27 -4.18
C TRP A 88 -8.53 -6.84 -2.99
N GLU A 89 -7.23 -6.98 -3.14
CA GLU A 89 -6.39 -7.37 -2.03
C GLU A 89 -6.09 -6.17 -1.12
N ILE A 90 -6.17 -6.41 0.19
CA ILE A 90 -5.71 -5.47 1.21
C ILE A 90 -4.36 -5.96 1.75
N GLY A 91 -3.34 -5.12 1.65
CA GLY A 91 -2.00 -5.37 2.17
C GLY A 91 -1.63 -4.41 3.30
N LEU A 92 -0.62 -4.79 4.08
CA LEU A 92 -0.03 -3.92 5.10
C LEU A 92 1.03 -3.01 4.46
N HIS A 93 0.86 -1.69 4.58
CA HIS A 93 1.92 -0.72 4.34
C HIS A 93 2.63 -0.42 5.65
N LEU A 94 3.58 -1.31 6.01
CA LEU A 94 4.26 -1.34 7.30
C LEU A 94 5.00 -0.04 7.60
N ASP A 95 4.80 0.51 8.80
CA ASP A 95 5.57 1.67 9.24
C ASP A 95 7.05 1.33 9.45
N PRO A 96 8.00 2.14 8.97
CA PRO A 96 9.44 1.89 9.14
C PRO A 96 9.87 1.73 10.61
N SER A 97 9.19 2.39 11.55
CA SER A 97 9.49 2.27 12.98
C SER A 97 9.09 0.93 13.60
N SER A 98 8.37 0.10 12.85
CA SER A 98 7.92 -1.22 13.29
C SER A 98 8.78 -2.37 12.77
N VAL A 99 9.65 -2.13 11.78
CA VAL A 99 10.45 -3.16 11.09
C VAL A 99 11.31 -4.00 12.04
N ASP A 100 11.77 -3.41 13.14
CA ASP A 100 12.64 -4.09 14.12
C ASP A 100 11.89 -4.94 15.14
N SER A 101 10.56 -4.81 15.29
CA SER A 101 9.76 -5.50 16.30
C SER A 101 8.65 -6.33 15.70
N ILE A 102 8.70 -7.66 15.95
CA ILE A 102 7.64 -8.58 15.53
C ILE A 102 6.28 -8.25 16.19
N GLU A 103 6.30 -7.75 17.42
CA GLU A 103 5.08 -7.37 18.15
C GLU A 103 4.40 -6.16 17.51
N LYS A 104 5.21 -5.17 17.06
CA LYS A 104 4.67 -3.99 16.34
C LYS A 104 4.10 -4.39 14.98
N ILE A 105 4.80 -5.23 14.22
CA ILE A 105 4.33 -5.75 12.93
C ILE A 105 3.01 -6.50 13.13
N ALA A 106 2.96 -7.41 14.13
CA ALA A 106 1.75 -8.16 14.45
C ALA A 106 0.57 -7.24 14.82
N LYS A 107 0.84 -6.18 15.60
CA LYS A 107 -0.17 -5.19 15.96
C LYS A 107 -0.73 -4.48 14.76
N GLU A 108 0.12 -4.00 13.85
CA GLU A 108 -0.32 -3.33 12.63
C GLU A 108 -1.12 -4.26 11.71
N LYS A 109 -0.65 -5.50 11.54
CA LYS A 109 -1.38 -6.54 10.80
C LYS A 109 -2.77 -6.78 11.37
N ASN A 110 -2.85 -6.99 12.69
CA ASN A 110 -4.13 -7.28 13.36
C ASN A 110 -5.15 -6.14 13.22
N ILE A 111 -4.70 -4.89 13.27
CA ILE A 111 -5.58 -3.72 13.06
C ILE A 111 -6.24 -3.79 11.68
N ILE A 112 -5.48 -4.07 10.62
CA ILE A 112 -6.03 -4.15 9.26
C ILE A 112 -6.91 -5.39 9.10
N GLU A 113 -6.52 -6.54 9.67
CA GLU A 113 -7.34 -7.76 9.66
C GLU A 113 -8.70 -7.56 10.37
N GLU A 114 -8.70 -6.81 11.47
CA GLU A 114 -9.93 -6.44 12.19
C GLU A 114 -10.87 -5.58 11.32
N ILE A 115 -10.33 -4.56 10.65
CA ILE A 115 -11.12 -3.67 9.79
C ILE A 115 -11.62 -4.38 8.53
N SER A 116 -10.75 -5.15 7.87
CA SER A 116 -11.05 -5.81 6.59
C SER A 116 -11.86 -7.09 6.75
N HIS A 117 -11.87 -7.70 7.95
CA HIS A 117 -12.38 -9.04 8.22
C HIS A 117 -11.74 -10.12 7.33
N SER A 118 -10.48 -9.91 6.92
CA SER A 118 -9.73 -10.84 6.08
C SER A 118 -8.28 -10.97 6.54
N LYS A 119 -7.63 -12.08 6.16
CA LYS A 119 -6.21 -12.29 6.45
C LYS A 119 -5.34 -11.45 5.53
N ILE A 120 -4.41 -10.71 6.13
CA ILE A 120 -3.43 -9.94 5.39
C ILE A 120 -2.26 -10.83 4.98
N LYS A 121 -2.03 -10.91 3.66
CA LYS A 121 -1.01 -11.78 3.06
C LYS A 121 0.21 -11.02 2.57
N GLY A 122 0.02 -9.78 2.13
CA GLY A 122 1.06 -8.94 1.53
C GLY A 122 1.56 -7.86 2.46
N ASN A 123 2.87 -7.61 2.40
CA ASN A 123 3.53 -6.50 3.08
C ASN A 123 4.27 -5.61 2.09
N ARG A 124 4.33 -4.31 2.39
CA ARG A 124 5.25 -3.33 1.80
C ARG A 124 5.66 -2.33 2.86
N VAL A 125 6.96 -2.16 3.09
CA VAL A 125 7.43 -1.16 4.05
C VAL A 125 7.35 0.23 3.44
N HIS A 126 6.80 1.18 4.17
CA HIS A 126 6.76 2.58 3.75
C HIS A 126 8.18 3.12 3.50
N PHE A 127 8.35 3.88 2.41
CA PHE A 127 9.66 4.30 1.87
C PHE A 127 10.60 3.14 1.49
N LEU A 128 10.14 1.90 1.46
CA LEU A 128 10.94 0.69 1.21
C LEU A 128 12.14 0.54 2.17
N LYS A 129 12.01 1.06 3.40
CA LYS A 129 13.05 0.99 4.45
C LYS A 129 13.00 -0.36 5.17
N THR A 130 13.60 -1.36 4.58
CA THR A 130 13.66 -2.73 5.08
C THR A 130 15.01 -3.06 5.70
N ASN A 131 15.11 -4.21 6.40
CA ASN A 131 16.34 -4.81 6.90
C ASN A 131 16.37 -6.32 6.65
N GLU A 132 17.56 -6.94 6.85
CA GLU A 132 17.76 -8.37 6.59
C GLU A 132 16.90 -9.29 7.47
N GLN A 133 16.51 -8.85 8.66
CA GLN A 133 15.75 -9.64 9.63
C GLN A 133 14.24 -9.58 9.40
N LEU A 134 13.76 -8.64 8.55
CA LEU A 134 12.34 -8.43 8.35
C LEU A 134 11.65 -9.67 7.80
N GLN A 135 12.26 -10.36 6.83
CA GLN A 135 11.66 -11.55 6.21
C GLN A 135 11.38 -12.66 7.22
N GLU A 136 12.30 -12.90 8.17
CA GLU A 136 12.08 -13.90 9.23
C GLU A 136 10.87 -13.53 10.11
N LYS A 137 10.72 -12.23 10.43
CA LYS A 137 9.58 -11.75 11.22
C LYS A 137 8.26 -11.88 10.45
N LEU A 138 8.27 -11.54 9.16
CA LEU A 138 7.09 -11.68 8.30
C LEU A 138 6.66 -13.14 8.13
N ASN A 139 7.61 -14.08 7.97
CA ASN A 139 7.34 -15.51 7.94
C ASN A 139 6.65 -16.00 9.21
N LYS A 140 7.15 -15.59 10.39
CA LYS A 140 6.54 -15.94 11.68
C LYS A 140 5.13 -15.39 11.86
N LEU A 141 4.74 -14.41 11.07
CA LEU A 141 3.42 -13.76 11.10
C LEU A 141 2.55 -14.16 9.91
N ASP A 142 2.90 -15.23 9.20
CA ASP A 142 2.13 -15.80 8.07
C ASP A 142 1.90 -14.81 6.92
N PHE A 143 2.85 -13.90 6.67
CA PHE A 143 2.84 -13.15 5.41
C PHE A 143 3.29 -14.06 4.27
N VAL A 144 2.65 -13.92 3.12
CA VAL A 144 2.91 -14.72 1.92
C VAL A 144 3.95 -14.05 1.02
N TYR A 145 3.96 -12.72 0.98
CA TYR A 145 4.91 -11.97 0.18
C TYR A 145 5.28 -10.61 0.82
N ASP A 146 6.45 -10.11 0.42
CA ASP A 146 6.93 -8.78 0.76
C ASP A 146 7.38 -8.04 -0.51
N SER A 147 6.80 -6.90 -0.80
CA SER A 147 7.13 -6.08 -1.95
C SER A 147 7.97 -4.84 -1.61
N SER A 148 8.79 -4.94 -0.54
CA SER A 148 9.63 -3.83 -0.05
C SER A 148 10.97 -3.72 -0.77
N ILE A 149 11.37 -4.72 -1.56
CA ILE A 149 12.69 -4.74 -2.18
C ILE A 149 12.65 -4.05 -3.54
N LYS A 150 13.41 -2.96 -3.66
CA LYS A 150 13.58 -2.25 -4.92
C LYS A 150 14.73 -2.85 -5.70
N LYS A 151 14.48 -3.35 -6.90
CA LYS A 151 15.52 -3.72 -7.86
C LYS A 151 15.98 -2.50 -8.66
N SER A 152 17.28 -2.39 -8.93
CA SER A 152 17.81 -1.37 -9.83
C SER A 152 17.53 -1.71 -11.30
N LYS A 153 17.62 -0.71 -12.20
CA LYS A 153 17.48 -0.97 -13.65
C LYS A 153 18.47 -2.01 -14.17
N ASN A 154 19.62 -2.18 -13.53
CA ASN A 154 20.62 -3.16 -13.92
C ASN A 154 20.27 -4.59 -13.51
N ASP A 155 19.44 -4.74 -12.48
CA ASP A 155 18.99 -6.04 -11.97
C ASP A 155 17.92 -6.70 -12.84
N TYR A 156 17.29 -5.92 -13.76
CA TYR A 156 16.25 -6.42 -14.66
C TYR A 156 16.78 -7.23 -15.86
N LYS A 157 18.08 -7.39 -16.02
CA LYS A 157 18.63 -8.11 -17.17
C LYS A 157 18.48 -9.63 -17.09
N GLU A 158 18.36 -10.18 -15.89
CA GLU A 158 18.40 -11.63 -15.66
C GLU A 158 17.16 -12.17 -14.93
N ASP A 159 16.35 -11.33 -14.30
CA ASP A 159 15.23 -11.79 -13.50
C ASP A 159 14.06 -10.78 -13.54
N ILE A 160 12.97 -11.18 -14.14
CA ILE A 160 11.75 -10.39 -14.31
C ILE A 160 10.70 -10.84 -13.31
N GLY A 161 10.30 -9.97 -12.44
CA GLY A 161 9.13 -10.17 -11.61
C GLY A 161 9.45 -10.41 -10.14
N TYR A 162 9.30 -11.61 -9.67
CA TYR A 162 9.43 -11.96 -8.26
C TYR A 162 10.54 -12.99 -8.05
N TYR A 163 11.02 -13.08 -6.83
CA TYR A 163 11.86 -14.19 -6.39
C TYR A 163 11.38 -14.69 -5.02
N ILE A 164 11.63 -15.95 -4.77
CA ILE A 164 11.35 -16.58 -3.47
C ILE A 164 12.62 -16.51 -2.64
N LYS A 165 12.51 -15.92 -1.46
CA LYS A 165 13.59 -15.91 -0.47
C LYS A 165 12.98 -16.24 0.89
N ASN A 166 13.52 -17.27 1.54
CA ASN A 166 13.03 -17.72 2.84
C ASN A 166 11.51 -18.02 2.87
N GLU A 167 10.99 -18.62 1.79
CA GLU A 167 9.59 -19.02 1.65
C GLU A 167 8.57 -17.87 1.54
N ILE A 168 9.03 -16.60 1.49
CA ILE A 168 8.19 -15.44 1.13
C ILE A 168 8.49 -15.02 -0.31
N ILE A 169 7.44 -14.80 -1.08
CA ILE A 169 7.48 -14.29 -2.44
C ILE A 169 7.58 -12.76 -2.43
#